data_4ec5655b246257e05b5f955506b7b80d
#
_entry.id   4ec5655b246257e05b5f955506b7b80d
#
_cell.length_a   1.000
_cell.length_b   1.000
_cell.length_c   1.000
_cell.angle_alpha   90.00
_cell.angle_beta   90.00
_cell.angle_gamma   90.00
#
_symmetry.space_group_name_H-M   'P 1'
#
loop_
_entity.id
_entity.type
_entity.pdbx_description
1 polymer ?
#
loop_
_entity_poly.entity_id
_entity_poly.type
_entity_poly.pdbx_seq_one_letter_code
_entity_poly.pdbx_strand_id
1 'polypeptide(L)'
;MKVDVLLGLQWGDEGKGKVVDVLTPKYDVVARFQGGPNAGHTLEFEGQKYVLRSIPSGIFQGNKVNIIGNGVVLDPALFKAEAEALEASGHPLKERLHISKKAHLILPTHRILDAAYEAAKGDAKVGTTGKGIGPTYTDKVSRNGVRVGDILHNFDQKYAAAKARHDKF
;
A
#
# COMPACT_ATOMS: atom_id res chain seq x y z
N MET A 1 -1.81 19.18 19.57
CA MET A 1 -1.54 18.07 18.61
C MET A 1 -0.81 18.69 17.42
N LYS A 2 0.32 18.13 17.02
CA LYS A 2 1.09 18.58 15.85
C LYS A 2 0.97 17.52 14.76
N VAL A 3 0.74 17.95 13.52
CA VAL A 3 0.71 17.08 12.35
C VAL A 3 1.70 17.61 11.34
N ASP A 4 2.68 16.80 10.98
CA ASP A 4 3.64 17.10 9.91
C ASP A 4 3.37 16.17 8.73
N VAL A 5 3.47 16.70 7.51
CA VAL A 5 3.25 15.93 6.28
C VAL A 5 4.56 15.88 5.49
N LEU A 6 5.07 14.67 5.26
CA LEU A 6 6.24 14.44 4.43
C LEU A 6 5.81 14.08 3.02
N LEU A 7 6.21 14.89 2.05
CA LEU A 7 5.92 14.70 0.63
C LEU A 7 7.21 14.46 -0.16
N GLY A 8 7.12 13.64 -1.19
CA GLY A 8 8.10 13.60 -2.27
C GLY A 8 7.60 14.44 -3.44
N LEU A 9 8.49 15.20 -4.06
CA LEU A 9 8.14 16.15 -5.11
C LEU A 9 8.64 15.73 -6.50
N GLN A 10 9.12 14.50 -6.66
CA GLN A 10 9.66 13.98 -7.92
C GLN A 10 9.10 12.56 -8.25
N TRP A 11 9.99 11.62 -8.46
CA TRP A 11 9.67 10.31 -9.06
C TRP A 11 9.17 9.23 -8.09
N GLY A 12 9.16 9.50 -6.79
CA GLY A 12 8.65 8.57 -5.77
C GLY A 12 9.73 7.70 -5.10
N ASP A 13 10.97 7.80 -5.52
CA ASP A 13 12.13 7.06 -5.02
C ASP A 13 13.11 7.93 -4.20
N GLU A 14 12.68 9.11 -3.76
CA GLU A 14 13.48 10.11 -3.05
C GLU A 14 13.97 9.66 -1.66
N GLY A 15 13.61 8.47 -1.23
CA GLY A 15 14.00 7.94 0.08
C GLY A 15 13.12 8.41 1.25
N LYS A 16 11.87 8.78 0.98
CA LYS A 16 10.89 9.19 2.03
C LYS A 16 10.85 8.24 3.22
N GLY A 17 10.91 6.93 3.00
CA GLY A 17 10.89 5.93 4.07
C GLY A 17 12.01 6.11 5.09
N LYS A 18 13.23 6.43 4.64
CA LYS A 18 14.37 6.70 5.52
C LYS A 18 14.18 7.98 6.35
N VAL A 19 13.62 9.02 5.72
CA VAL A 19 13.33 10.28 6.44
C VAL A 19 12.24 10.07 7.48
N VAL A 20 11.18 9.31 7.15
CA VAL A 20 10.14 8.94 8.11
C VAL A 20 10.73 8.19 9.29
N ASP A 21 11.61 7.22 9.04
CA ASP A 21 12.24 6.43 10.10
C ASP A 21 13.05 7.31 11.08
N VAL A 22 13.86 8.21 10.56
CA VAL A 22 14.63 9.19 11.36
C VAL A 22 13.73 10.12 12.18
N LEU A 23 12.57 10.50 11.63
CA LEU A 23 11.64 11.43 12.30
C LEU A 23 10.71 10.71 13.30
N THR A 24 10.44 9.42 13.12
CA THR A 24 9.49 8.63 13.91
C THR A 24 9.65 8.78 15.44
N PRO A 25 10.86 8.85 16.04
CA PRO A 25 10.99 9.05 17.49
C PRO A 25 10.25 10.27 18.03
N LYS A 26 10.05 11.29 17.22
CA LYS A 26 9.43 12.57 17.60
C LYS A 26 7.89 12.57 17.52
N TYR A 27 7.28 11.47 17.06
CA TYR A 27 5.84 11.36 16.83
C TYR A 27 5.26 10.13 17.52
N ASP A 28 3.99 10.22 17.91
CA ASP A 28 3.24 9.11 18.50
C ASP A 28 2.58 8.23 17.44
N VAL A 29 2.27 8.82 16.29
CA VAL A 29 1.55 8.17 15.19
C VAL A 29 2.30 8.36 13.89
N VAL A 30 2.50 7.28 13.14
CA VAL A 30 3.03 7.29 11.77
C VAL A 30 1.96 6.81 10.80
N ALA A 31 1.52 7.68 9.92
CA ALA A 31 0.44 7.39 8.98
C ALA A 31 0.92 7.42 7.53
N ARG A 32 0.70 6.33 6.80
CA ARG A 32 0.79 6.32 5.35
C ARG A 32 -0.56 6.71 4.77
N PHE A 33 -0.66 7.85 4.13
CA PHE A 33 -1.95 8.40 3.72
C PHE A 33 -2.31 8.11 2.24
N GLN A 34 -1.33 7.76 1.38
CA GLN A 34 -1.55 7.45 -0.04
C GLN A 34 -0.47 6.52 -0.60
N GLY A 35 -0.61 6.17 -1.89
CA GLY A 35 0.31 5.29 -2.61
C GLY A 35 -0.06 3.83 -2.47
N GLY A 36 0.80 2.95 -2.96
CA GLY A 36 0.61 1.50 -2.95
C GLY A 36 1.95 0.78 -2.81
N PRO A 37 1.99 -0.55 -2.93
CA PRO A 37 3.20 -1.34 -2.74
C PRO A 37 4.11 -1.38 -4.00
N ASN A 38 4.17 -0.26 -4.74
CA ASN A 38 4.93 -0.14 -5.97
C ASN A 38 6.45 -0.21 -5.75
N ALA A 39 6.95 0.40 -4.68
CA ALA A 39 8.35 0.31 -4.29
C ALA A 39 8.46 -0.13 -2.83
N GLY A 40 9.45 -0.97 -2.52
CA GLY A 40 9.85 -1.28 -1.16
C GLY A 40 10.89 -0.27 -0.68
N HIS A 41 10.84 0.11 0.59
CA HIS A 41 11.96 0.76 1.23
C HIS A 41 12.68 -0.21 2.16
N THR A 42 13.98 -0.23 2.04
CA THR A 42 14.82 -1.12 2.82
C THR A 42 15.33 -0.37 4.03
N LEU A 43 15.14 -0.97 5.19
CA LEU A 43 15.74 -0.56 6.45
C LEU A 43 16.72 -1.64 6.88
N GLU A 44 17.85 -1.22 7.42
CA GLU A 44 18.88 -2.13 7.93
C GLU A 44 19.29 -1.64 9.31
N PHE A 45 19.05 -2.47 10.32
CA PHE A 45 19.45 -2.22 11.70
C PHE A 45 19.63 -3.55 12.44
N GLU A 46 20.49 -3.55 13.46
CA GLU A 46 20.85 -4.74 14.25
C GLU A 46 21.29 -5.93 13.38
N GLY A 47 21.93 -5.66 12.22
CA GLY A 47 22.42 -6.69 11.31
C GLY A 47 21.30 -7.38 10.49
N GLN A 48 20.05 -6.93 10.61
CA GLN A 48 18.92 -7.46 9.86
C GLN A 48 18.42 -6.45 8.83
N LYS A 49 17.94 -6.98 7.70
CA LYS A 49 17.41 -6.21 6.59
C LYS A 49 15.91 -6.41 6.46
N TYR A 50 15.16 -5.34 6.54
CA TYR A 50 13.72 -5.32 6.40
C TYR A 50 13.30 -4.57 5.15
N VAL A 51 12.34 -5.12 4.41
CA VAL A 51 11.79 -4.48 3.22
C VAL A 51 10.31 -4.21 3.44
N LEU A 52 9.98 -2.96 3.74
CA LEU A 52 8.60 -2.52 3.89
C LEU A 52 8.02 -2.02 2.56
N ARG A 53 6.78 -2.38 2.27
CA ARG A 53 6.06 -1.97 1.07
C ARG A 53 4.78 -1.20 1.38
N SER A 54 4.02 -1.65 2.36
CA SER A 54 2.73 -1.09 2.75
C SER A 54 2.72 -0.59 4.18
N ILE A 55 3.40 -1.29 5.08
CA ILE A 55 3.43 -0.99 6.51
C ILE A 55 4.35 0.21 6.78
N PRO A 56 3.93 1.18 7.60
CA PRO A 56 4.78 2.30 7.99
C PRO A 56 5.99 1.86 8.82
N SER A 57 7.15 2.52 8.64
CA SER A 57 8.38 2.18 9.36
C SER A 57 8.33 2.40 10.88
N GLY A 58 7.36 3.17 11.36
CA GLY A 58 7.12 3.30 12.80
C GLY A 58 6.82 1.97 13.51
N ILE A 59 6.56 0.90 12.77
CA ILE A 59 6.34 -0.44 13.34
C ILE A 59 7.53 -0.98 14.10
N PHE A 60 8.75 -0.59 13.73
CA PHE A 60 9.97 -0.99 14.42
C PHE A 60 10.17 -0.30 15.78
N GLN A 61 9.41 0.76 16.04
CA GLN A 61 9.47 1.49 17.30
C GLN A 61 8.28 1.08 18.20
N GLY A 62 8.60 0.40 19.32
CA GLY A 62 7.67 -0.39 20.13
C GLY A 62 6.42 0.33 20.67
N ASN A 63 6.42 1.65 20.76
CA ASN A 63 5.34 2.45 21.34
C ASN A 63 4.57 3.30 20.32
N LYS A 64 4.79 3.10 19.00
CA LYS A 64 4.17 3.94 17.97
C LYS A 64 2.93 3.29 17.39
N VAL A 65 1.91 4.11 17.14
CA VAL A 65 0.74 3.71 16.38
C VAL A 65 1.02 3.91 14.89
N ASN A 66 0.74 2.90 14.09
CA ASN A 66 0.95 2.91 12.65
C ASN A 66 -0.39 2.83 11.93
N ILE A 67 -0.59 3.67 10.92
CA ILE A 67 -1.86 3.75 10.20
C ILE A 67 -1.65 3.60 8.70
N ILE A 68 -2.41 2.68 8.09
CA ILE A 68 -2.62 2.64 6.64
C ILE A 68 -3.93 3.36 6.35
N GLY A 69 -3.82 4.56 5.77
CA GLY A 69 -4.93 5.48 5.55
C GLY A 69 -5.80 5.12 4.35
N ASN A 70 -6.92 5.80 4.22
CA ASN A 70 -7.91 5.56 3.16
C ASN A 70 -7.44 5.93 1.75
N GLY A 71 -6.40 6.73 1.61
CA GLY A 71 -5.79 7.05 0.32
C GLY A 71 -4.90 5.95 -0.23
N VAL A 72 -4.48 4.99 0.59
CA VAL A 72 -3.63 3.86 0.19
C VAL A 72 -4.41 2.87 -0.66
N VAL A 73 -3.73 2.27 -1.65
CA VAL A 73 -4.18 1.06 -2.34
C VAL A 73 -3.33 -0.11 -1.86
N LEU A 74 -4.00 -1.15 -1.34
CA LEU A 74 -3.38 -2.25 -0.61
C LEU A 74 -3.48 -3.55 -1.40
N ASP A 75 -2.36 -4.21 -1.63
CA ASP A 75 -2.33 -5.56 -2.16
C ASP A 75 -2.41 -6.56 -1.01
N PRO A 76 -3.50 -7.34 -0.89
CA PRO A 76 -3.69 -8.24 0.24
C PRO A 76 -2.62 -9.33 0.37
N ALA A 77 -2.14 -9.86 -0.75
CA ALA A 77 -1.13 -10.91 -0.76
C ALA A 77 0.24 -10.39 -0.32
N LEU A 78 0.64 -9.24 -0.88
CA LEU A 78 1.89 -8.60 -0.48
C LEU A 78 1.84 -8.11 0.97
N PHE A 79 0.70 -7.58 1.40
CA PHE A 79 0.50 -7.15 2.79
C PHE A 79 0.60 -8.32 3.77
N LYS A 80 -0.05 -9.46 3.45
CA LYS A 80 0.01 -10.65 4.28
C LYS A 80 1.45 -11.14 4.46
N ALA A 81 2.20 -11.28 3.36
CA ALA A 81 3.59 -11.71 3.42
C ALA A 81 4.49 -10.75 4.22
N GLU A 82 4.27 -9.44 4.07
CA GLU A 82 4.98 -8.40 4.82
C GLU A 82 4.67 -8.48 6.33
N ALA A 83 3.38 -8.66 6.67
CA ALA A 83 2.92 -8.80 8.05
C ALA A 83 3.48 -10.05 8.73
N GLU A 84 3.40 -11.21 8.08
CA GLU A 84 3.94 -12.46 8.58
C GLU A 84 5.46 -12.39 8.81
N ALA A 85 6.20 -11.76 7.92
CA ALA A 85 7.65 -11.58 8.07
C ALA A 85 8.00 -10.69 9.28
N LEU A 86 7.24 -9.61 9.50
CA LEU A 86 7.44 -8.72 10.65
C LEU A 86 7.11 -9.42 11.97
N GLU A 87 6.00 -10.14 12.04
CA GLU A 87 5.62 -10.89 13.24
C GLU A 87 6.63 -11.99 13.57
N ALA A 88 7.12 -12.72 12.56
CA ALA A 88 8.16 -13.73 12.72
C ALA A 88 9.49 -13.15 13.22
N SER A 89 9.77 -11.87 12.92
CA SER A 89 10.97 -11.16 13.40
C SER A 89 10.74 -10.40 14.72
N GLY A 90 9.64 -10.67 15.43
CA GLY A 90 9.38 -10.12 16.77
C GLY A 90 8.72 -8.73 16.79
N HIS A 91 8.15 -8.30 15.68
CA HIS A 91 7.44 -7.02 15.59
C HIS A 91 5.91 -7.24 15.52
N PRO A 92 5.19 -7.34 16.68
CA PRO A 92 3.76 -7.60 16.69
C PRO A 92 2.97 -6.44 16.08
N LEU A 93 1.98 -6.78 15.23
CA LEU A 93 1.21 -5.80 14.49
C LEU A 93 -0.15 -5.49 15.11
N LYS A 94 -0.77 -6.46 15.78
CA LYS A 94 -2.20 -6.47 16.15
C LYS A 94 -2.69 -5.19 16.84
N GLU A 95 -1.91 -4.64 17.77
CA GLU A 95 -2.32 -3.45 18.54
C GLU A 95 -1.69 -2.15 18.03
N ARG A 96 -0.77 -2.25 17.10
CA ARG A 96 0.08 -1.15 16.65
C ARG A 96 -0.16 -0.73 15.21
N LEU A 97 -0.84 -1.59 14.42
CA LEU A 97 -1.15 -1.30 13.03
C LEU A 97 -2.66 -1.22 12.82
N HIS A 98 -3.12 -0.08 12.36
CA HIS A 98 -4.51 0.17 12.03
C HIS A 98 -4.66 0.38 10.52
N ILE A 99 -5.62 -0.33 9.92
CA ILE A 99 -5.91 -0.22 8.48
C ILE A 99 -7.28 0.40 8.30
N SER A 100 -7.34 1.47 7.52
CA SER A 100 -8.61 2.10 7.19
C SER A 100 -9.50 1.14 6.41
N LYS A 101 -10.72 0.91 6.88
CA LYS A 101 -11.76 0.17 6.13
C LYS A 101 -12.07 0.79 4.76
N LYS A 102 -11.71 2.06 4.55
CA LYS A 102 -11.91 2.80 3.29
C LYS A 102 -10.71 2.72 2.34
N ALA A 103 -9.59 2.11 2.73
CA ALA A 103 -8.49 1.81 1.81
C ALA A 103 -8.96 0.83 0.72
N HIS A 104 -8.46 0.97 -0.51
CA HIS A 104 -8.88 0.14 -1.62
C HIS A 104 -7.96 -1.05 -1.81
N LEU A 105 -8.54 -2.16 -2.28
CA LEU A 105 -7.80 -3.38 -2.57
C LEU A 105 -7.31 -3.39 -4.01
N ILE A 106 -6.05 -3.75 -4.19
CA ILE A 106 -5.52 -4.12 -5.50
C ILE A 106 -5.97 -5.56 -5.77
N LEU A 107 -6.83 -5.72 -6.77
CA LEU A 107 -7.32 -7.03 -7.21
C LEU A 107 -6.37 -7.64 -8.24
N PRO A 108 -6.36 -8.98 -8.43
CA PRO A 108 -5.58 -9.62 -9.49
C PRO A 108 -5.87 -9.04 -10.88
N THR A 109 -7.12 -8.70 -11.16
CA THR A 109 -7.58 -8.08 -12.42
C THR A 109 -6.95 -6.70 -12.66
N HIS A 110 -6.66 -5.92 -11.62
CA HIS A 110 -5.96 -4.64 -11.77
C HIS A 110 -4.54 -4.83 -12.31
N ARG A 111 -3.85 -5.92 -11.93
CA ARG A 111 -2.51 -6.22 -12.46
C ARG A 111 -2.57 -6.60 -13.94
N ILE A 112 -3.61 -7.34 -14.34
CA ILE A 112 -3.84 -7.70 -15.74
C ILE A 112 -4.11 -6.44 -16.55
N LEU A 113 -4.98 -5.55 -16.08
CA LEU A 113 -5.26 -4.27 -16.72
C LEU A 113 -4.02 -3.38 -16.84
N ASP A 114 -3.18 -3.32 -15.80
CA ASP A 114 -1.93 -2.54 -15.82
C ASP A 114 -1.00 -3.03 -16.93
N ALA A 115 -0.83 -4.34 -17.05
CA ALA A 115 -0.04 -4.97 -18.09
C ALA A 115 -0.65 -4.72 -19.50
N ALA A 116 -1.98 -4.85 -19.64
CA ALA A 116 -2.68 -4.64 -20.90
C ALA A 116 -2.58 -3.17 -21.36
N TYR A 117 -2.77 -2.21 -20.46
CA TYR A 117 -2.64 -0.78 -20.76
C TYR A 117 -1.21 -0.40 -21.16
N GLU A 118 -0.20 -0.97 -20.51
CA GLU A 118 1.19 -0.75 -20.93
C GLU A 118 1.48 -1.37 -22.30
N ALA A 119 0.99 -2.58 -22.55
CA ALA A 119 1.17 -3.23 -23.85
C ALA A 119 0.51 -2.43 -24.98
N ALA A 120 -0.70 -1.90 -24.75
CA ALA A 120 -1.43 -1.11 -25.73
C ALA A 120 -0.76 0.21 -26.12
N LYS A 121 0.14 0.74 -25.28
CA LYS A 121 0.88 1.98 -25.58
C LYS A 121 2.03 1.79 -26.58
N GLY A 122 2.44 0.56 -26.89
CA GLY A 122 3.56 0.30 -27.79
C GLY A 122 4.82 1.02 -27.37
N ASP A 123 5.37 1.87 -28.26
CA ASP A 123 6.60 2.63 -27.99
C ASP A 123 6.42 3.79 -26.96
N ALA A 124 5.16 4.16 -26.65
CA ALA A 124 4.85 5.19 -25.64
C ALA A 124 4.69 4.62 -24.22
N LYS A 125 5.25 3.45 -23.94
CA LYS A 125 5.24 2.84 -22.60
C LYS A 125 5.81 3.77 -21.55
N VAL A 126 5.13 3.85 -20.41
CA VAL A 126 5.60 4.64 -19.26
C VAL A 126 6.57 3.85 -18.37
N GLY A 127 6.57 2.51 -18.46
CA GLY A 127 7.37 1.64 -17.62
C GLY A 127 6.76 1.49 -16.22
N THR A 128 5.47 1.14 -16.15
CA THR A 128 4.80 0.91 -14.85
C THR A 128 5.43 -0.26 -14.11
N THR A 129 5.19 -0.32 -12.80
CA THR A 129 5.66 -1.45 -11.97
C THR A 129 4.85 -2.74 -12.17
N GLY A 130 3.81 -2.72 -13.00
CA GLY A 130 2.93 -3.86 -13.26
C GLY A 130 2.13 -4.35 -12.05
N LYS A 131 1.99 -3.51 -11.02
CA LYS A 131 1.34 -3.90 -9.76
C LYS A 131 -0.12 -3.48 -9.64
N GLY A 132 -0.70 -2.97 -10.71
CA GLY A 132 -2.11 -2.57 -10.75
C GLY A 132 -2.45 -1.29 -9.99
N ILE A 133 -1.47 -0.47 -9.67
CA ILE A 133 -1.68 0.76 -8.87
C ILE A 133 -2.60 1.74 -9.61
N GLY A 134 -2.28 2.06 -10.87
CA GLY A 134 -3.06 2.98 -11.71
C GLY A 134 -4.52 2.53 -11.85
N PRO A 135 -4.79 1.31 -12.35
CA PRO A 135 -6.14 0.78 -12.46
C PRO A 135 -6.93 0.77 -11.14
N THR A 136 -6.26 0.47 -10.01
CA THR A 136 -6.92 0.52 -8.69
C THR A 136 -7.32 1.95 -8.31
N TYR A 137 -6.48 2.95 -8.60
CA TYR A 137 -6.85 4.36 -8.40
C TYR A 137 -7.96 4.81 -9.35
N THR A 138 -7.99 4.33 -10.59
CA THR A 138 -9.11 4.56 -11.50
C THR A 138 -10.42 4.05 -10.89
N ASP A 139 -10.45 2.83 -10.41
CA ASP A 139 -11.62 2.26 -9.73
C ASP A 139 -12.00 3.02 -8.46
N LYS A 140 -11.01 3.46 -7.69
CA LYS A 140 -11.24 4.28 -6.50
C LYS A 140 -11.94 5.59 -6.83
N VAL A 141 -11.44 6.32 -7.82
CA VAL A 141 -11.98 7.63 -8.21
C VAL A 141 -13.35 7.49 -8.87
N SER A 142 -13.55 6.48 -9.71
CA SER A 142 -14.84 6.15 -10.33
C SER A 142 -15.86 5.53 -9.37
N ARG A 143 -15.49 5.30 -8.09
CA ARG A 143 -16.32 4.71 -7.04
C ARG A 143 -16.72 3.25 -7.28
N ASN A 144 -15.94 2.54 -8.07
CA ASN A 144 -16.15 1.13 -8.42
C ASN A 144 -15.24 0.16 -7.67
N GLY A 145 -14.28 0.69 -6.89
CA GLY A 145 -13.26 -0.10 -6.23
C GLY A 145 -13.78 -0.89 -5.03
N VAL A 146 -13.12 -2.01 -4.79
CA VAL A 146 -13.33 -2.84 -3.59
C VAL A 146 -12.47 -2.32 -2.46
N ARG A 147 -13.05 -2.21 -1.26
CA ARG A 147 -12.39 -1.66 -0.07
C ARG A 147 -12.03 -2.74 0.93
N VAL A 148 -11.08 -2.45 1.81
CA VAL A 148 -10.72 -3.33 2.93
C VAL A 148 -11.94 -3.71 3.78
N GLY A 149 -12.83 -2.75 4.05
CA GLY A 149 -14.05 -3.02 4.82
C GLY A 149 -15.02 -3.99 4.14
N ASP A 150 -14.96 -4.12 2.82
CA ASP A 150 -15.84 -5.04 2.07
C ASP A 150 -15.50 -6.52 2.32
N ILE A 151 -14.26 -6.81 2.74
CA ILE A 151 -13.83 -8.17 3.13
C ILE A 151 -14.73 -8.74 4.22
N LEU A 152 -15.24 -7.89 5.11
CA LEU A 152 -16.04 -8.31 6.28
C LEU A 152 -17.51 -8.59 5.95
N HIS A 153 -18.01 -8.20 4.78
CA HIS A 153 -19.47 -8.20 4.53
C HIS A 153 -19.88 -8.74 3.16
N ASN A 154 -19.35 -8.18 2.07
CA ASN A 154 -19.86 -8.42 0.72
C ASN A 154 -18.76 -8.51 -0.34
N PHE A 155 -17.62 -9.07 0.03
CA PHE A 155 -16.43 -9.15 -0.83
C PHE A 155 -16.72 -9.84 -2.15
N ASP A 156 -17.31 -11.04 -2.11
CA ASP A 156 -17.52 -11.85 -3.31
C ASP A 156 -18.39 -11.15 -4.35
N GLN A 157 -19.47 -10.52 -3.91
CA GLN A 157 -20.35 -9.76 -4.80
C GLN A 157 -19.63 -8.59 -5.45
N LYS A 158 -18.87 -7.81 -4.65
CA LYS A 158 -18.12 -6.65 -5.17
C LYS A 158 -16.95 -7.07 -6.05
N TYR A 159 -16.26 -8.15 -5.70
CA TYR A 159 -15.20 -8.70 -6.52
C TYR A 159 -15.74 -9.18 -7.87
N ALA A 160 -16.84 -9.94 -7.90
CA ALA A 160 -17.49 -10.40 -9.13
C ALA A 160 -17.90 -9.21 -10.03
N ALA A 161 -18.49 -8.17 -9.44
CA ALA A 161 -18.87 -6.97 -10.17
C ALA A 161 -17.66 -6.21 -10.73
N ALA A 162 -16.57 -6.09 -9.97
CA ALA A 162 -15.33 -5.49 -10.43
C ALA A 162 -14.70 -6.32 -11.57
N LYS A 163 -14.60 -7.64 -11.39
CA LYS A 163 -14.09 -8.55 -12.42
C LYS A 163 -14.89 -8.45 -13.72
N ALA A 164 -16.22 -8.49 -13.65
CA ALA A 164 -17.09 -8.36 -14.84
C ALA A 164 -16.93 -7.03 -15.60
N ARG A 165 -16.53 -5.95 -14.92
CA ARG A 165 -16.16 -4.69 -15.58
C ARG A 165 -14.79 -4.79 -16.23
N HIS A 166 -13.81 -5.35 -15.52
CA HIS A 166 -12.44 -5.46 -16.02
C HIS A 166 -12.32 -6.41 -17.23
N ASP A 167 -13.14 -7.45 -17.27
CA ASP A 167 -13.18 -8.41 -18.40
C ASP A 167 -13.70 -7.78 -19.72
N LYS A 168 -14.19 -6.54 -19.69
CA LYS A 168 -14.67 -5.82 -20.90
C LYS A 168 -13.55 -5.02 -21.59
N PHE A 169 -12.40 -4.91 -20.95
CA PHE A 169 -11.23 -4.18 -21.45
C PHE A 169 -10.12 -5.14 -21.91
#